data_5ed95f3584554fdcfbdcfe68364b496b
#
_entry.id   5ed95f3584554fdcfbdcfe68364b496b
#
_cell.length_a   1.000
_cell.length_b   1.000
_cell.length_c   1.000
_cell.angle_alpha   90.00
_cell.angle_beta   90.00
_cell.angle_gamma   90.00
#
_symmetry.space_group_name_H-M   'P 1'
#
loop_
_entity.id
_entity.type
_entity.pdbx_description
1 polymer ?
#
loop_
_entity_poly.entity_id
_entity_poly.type
_entity_poly.pdbx_seq_one_letter_code
_entity_poly.pdbx_strand_id
1 'polypeptide(L)'
;MKLAILSRAPRAYSTQRLRAAAEQRGHDVRVLNTLRFAIDLSSDDPDLQYRGRPLSDYDAILPRIGASITYFGTAVVRQFEQMDVYTPNTANGISNARDKLRATQILSRHLSLIHI
;
A
#
# COMPACT_ATOMS: atom_id res chain seq x y z
N MET A 1 -13.86 5.84 -9.39
CA MET A 1 -12.42 6.09 -9.46
C MET A 1 -11.69 4.78 -9.77
N LYS A 2 -10.51 4.88 -10.29
CA LYS A 2 -9.70 3.70 -10.59
C LYS A 2 -8.84 3.35 -9.38
N LEU A 3 -9.08 2.18 -8.80
CA LEU A 3 -8.54 1.75 -7.53
C LEU A 3 -7.74 0.46 -7.69
N ALA A 4 -6.55 0.39 -7.11
CA ALA A 4 -5.77 -0.83 -7.05
C ALA A 4 -5.67 -1.33 -5.60
N ILE A 5 -5.96 -2.60 -5.39
CA ILE A 5 -5.69 -3.27 -4.12
C ILE A 5 -4.36 -4.00 -4.28
N LEU A 6 -3.38 -3.62 -3.47
CA LEU A 6 -2.07 -4.25 -3.50
C LEU A 6 -2.07 -5.42 -2.53
N SER A 7 -2.10 -6.63 -3.05
CA SER A 7 -2.16 -7.83 -2.24
C SER A 7 -1.31 -8.94 -2.84
N ARG A 8 -0.53 -9.60 -2.00
CA ARG A 8 0.21 -10.79 -2.37
C ARG A 8 -0.70 -12.02 -2.46
N ALA A 9 -1.90 -11.94 -1.85
CA ALA A 9 -2.86 -13.04 -1.80
C ALA A 9 -4.22 -12.58 -2.38
N PRO A 10 -4.33 -12.47 -3.72
CA PRO A 10 -5.54 -11.94 -4.34
C PRO A 10 -6.79 -12.78 -4.10
N ARG A 11 -6.63 -14.07 -3.75
CA ARG A 11 -7.76 -14.97 -3.47
C ARG A 11 -8.15 -14.99 -1.99
N ALA A 12 -7.41 -14.29 -1.12
CA ALA A 12 -7.74 -14.23 0.30
C ALA A 12 -9.12 -13.61 0.53
N TYR A 13 -9.83 -14.10 1.54
CA TYR A 13 -11.18 -13.64 1.84
C TYR A 13 -11.25 -12.13 2.04
N SER A 14 -10.34 -11.56 2.83
CA SER A 14 -10.32 -10.13 3.10
C SER A 14 -10.10 -9.30 1.82
N THR A 15 -9.22 -9.75 0.93
CA THR A 15 -8.98 -9.08 -0.35
C THR A 15 -10.22 -9.11 -1.23
N GLN A 16 -10.89 -10.25 -1.32
CA GLN A 16 -12.10 -10.39 -2.12
C GLN A 16 -13.25 -9.55 -1.56
N ARG A 17 -13.37 -9.45 -0.24
CA ARG A 17 -14.38 -8.60 0.38
C ARG A 17 -14.14 -7.12 0.10
N LEU A 18 -12.89 -6.67 0.17
CA LEU A 18 -12.53 -5.29 -0.17
C LEU A 18 -12.84 -4.98 -1.63
N ARG A 19 -12.49 -5.91 -2.51
CA ARG A 19 -12.78 -5.77 -3.94
C ARG A 19 -14.28 -5.64 -4.19
N ALA A 20 -15.08 -6.53 -3.61
CA ALA A 20 -16.53 -6.52 -3.76
C ALA A 20 -17.14 -5.22 -3.24
N ALA A 21 -16.70 -4.74 -2.09
CA ALA A 21 -17.20 -3.50 -1.50
C ALA A 21 -16.87 -2.29 -2.39
N ALA A 22 -15.68 -2.23 -2.95
CA ALA A 22 -15.28 -1.15 -3.85
C ALA A 22 -16.08 -1.18 -5.16
N GLU A 23 -16.28 -2.37 -5.72
CA GLU A 23 -17.09 -2.53 -6.93
C GLU A 23 -18.55 -2.10 -6.71
N GLN A 24 -19.12 -2.45 -5.55
CA GLN A 24 -20.48 -2.01 -5.19
C GLN A 24 -20.61 -0.49 -5.13
N ARG A 25 -19.53 0.21 -4.82
CA ARG A 25 -19.51 1.67 -4.77
C ARG A 25 -19.20 2.31 -6.12
N GLY A 26 -19.14 1.53 -7.18
CA GLY A 26 -18.95 2.02 -8.54
C GLY A 26 -17.52 2.30 -8.95
N HIS A 27 -16.55 1.77 -8.22
CA HIS A 27 -15.13 1.93 -8.58
C HIS A 27 -14.67 0.84 -9.53
N ASP A 28 -13.74 1.21 -10.43
CA ASP A 28 -13.01 0.23 -11.25
C ASP A 28 -11.85 -0.30 -10.41
N VAL A 29 -11.95 -1.54 -9.97
CA VAL A 29 -11.04 -2.14 -9.00
C VAL A 29 -10.21 -3.23 -9.64
N ARG A 30 -8.89 -3.17 -9.41
CA ARG A 30 -7.99 -4.24 -9.79
C ARG A 30 -7.18 -4.68 -8.58
N VAL A 31 -6.97 -6.00 -8.46
CA VAL A 31 -6.08 -6.56 -7.45
C VAL A 31 -4.75 -6.84 -8.10
N LEU A 32 -3.70 -6.16 -7.62
CA LEU A 32 -2.36 -6.29 -8.16
C LEU A 32 -1.46 -6.99 -7.14
N ASN A 33 -0.69 -7.98 -7.62
CA ASN A 33 0.25 -8.68 -6.75
C ASN A 33 1.46 -7.79 -6.48
N THR A 34 1.67 -7.45 -5.21
CA THR A 34 2.74 -6.54 -4.79
C THR A 34 4.13 -6.98 -5.26
N LEU A 35 4.37 -8.29 -5.37
CA LEU A 35 5.67 -8.82 -5.80
C LEU A 35 5.93 -8.68 -7.31
N ARG A 36 4.95 -8.27 -8.09
CA ARG A 36 5.09 -8.12 -9.55
C ARG A 36 5.43 -6.71 -9.99
N PHE A 37 5.64 -5.80 -9.04
CA PHE A 37 6.06 -4.44 -9.34
C PHE A 37 7.57 -4.35 -9.52
N ALA A 38 7.98 -3.45 -10.40
CA ALA A 38 9.37 -3.01 -10.50
C ALA A 38 9.40 -1.48 -10.41
N ILE A 39 10.35 -0.97 -9.64
CA ILE A 39 10.53 0.48 -9.45
C ILE A 39 11.60 0.93 -10.43
N ASP A 40 11.24 1.83 -11.34
CA ASP A 40 12.16 2.38 -12.33
C ASP A 40 12.66 3.75 -11.87
N LEU A 41 13.94 3.81 -11.52
CA LEU A 41 14.61 5.02 -11.05
C LEU A 41 15.55 5.61 -12.12
N SER A 42 15.54 5.03 -13.32
CA SER A 42 16.52 5.38 -14.36
C SER A 42 16.20 6.67 -15.11
N SER A 43 14.99 7.21 -14.95
CA SER A 43 14.55 8.43 -15.63
C SER A 43 14.36 9.58 -14.62
N ASP A 44 14.26 10.82 -15.14
CA ASP A 44 13.94 12.00 -14.34
C ASP A 44 12.53 11.91 -13.74
N ASP A 45 11.72 11.02 -14.27
CA ASP A 45 10.33 10.78 -13.84
C ASP A 45 10.22 9.34 -13.34
N PRO A 46 10.52 9.07 -12.06
CA PRO A 46 10.46 7.72 -11.51
C PRO A 46 9.09 7.09 -11.68
N ASP A 47 9.05 5.85 -12.12
CA ASP A 47 7.82 5.17 -12.48
C ASP A 47 7.76 3.76 -11.90
N LEU A 48 6.57 3.18 -11.93
CA LEU A 48 6.31 1.80 -11.56
C LEU A 48 5.94 1.00 -12.80
N GLN A 49 6.53 -0.19 -12.90
CA GLN A 49 6.13 -1.17 -13.88
C GLN A 49 5.47 -2.34 -13.18
N TYR A 50 4.45 -2.89 -13.81
CA TYR A 50 3.76 -4.08 -13.32
C TYR A 50 3.88 -5.19 -14.36
N ARG A 51 4.50 -6.31 -13.97
CA ARG A 51 4.81 -7.43 -14.85
C ARG A 51 5.59 -7.01 -16.11
N GLY A 52 6.54 -6.08 -15.93
CA GLY A 52 7.39 -5.59 -17.00
C GLY A 52 6.74 -4.59 -17.96
N ARG A 53 5.54 -4.12 -17.66
CA ARG A 53 4.81 -3.14 -18.46
C ARG A 53 4.57 -1.87 -17.67
N PRO A 54 4.51 -0.70 -18.33
CA PRO A 54 4.12 0.53 -17.65
C PRO A 54 2.76 0.37 -16.96
N LEU A 55 2.68 0.90 -15.74
CA LEU A 55 1.45 0.86 -14.98
C LEU A 55 0.47 1.90 -15.52
N SER A 56 -0.80 1.52 -15.66
CA SER A 56 -1.84 2.49 -16.00
C SER A 56 -2.14 3.40 -14.79
N ASP A 57 -2.70 4.59 -15.06
CA ASP A 57 -2.97 5.58 -14.03
C ASP A 57 -4.03 5.08 -13.05
N TYR A 58 -3.72 5.14 -11.77
CA TYR A 58 -4.64 4.85 -10.68
C TYR A 58 -4.90 6.11 -9.87
N ASP A 59 -6.14 6.27 -9.41
CA ASP A 59 -6.52 7.39 -8.54
C ASP A 59 -6.11 7.13 -7.10
N ALA A 60 -6.19 5.86 -6.68
CA ALA A 60 -5.92 5.46 -5.31
C ALA A 60 -5.43 4.01 -5.24
N ILE A 61 -4.71 3.71 -4.18
CA ILE A 61 -4.32 2.34 -3.85
C ILE A 61 -4.80 2.00 -2.45
N LEU A 62 -5.06 0.72 -2.23
CA LEU A 62 -5.36 0.17 -0.91
C LEU A 62 -4.32 -0.90 -0.60
N PRO A 63 -3.29 -0.56 0.21
CA PRO A 63 -2.22 -1.52 0.51
C PRO A 63 -2.68 -2.60 1.48
N ARG A 64 -2.39 -3.84 1.12
CA ARG A 64 -2.56 -5.02 1.99
C ARG A 64 -1.20 -5.70 2.12
N ILE A 65 -0.27 -5.02 2.78
CA ILE A 65 1.12 -5.46 2.88
C ILE A 65 1.28 -6.42 4.05
N GLY A 66 1.65 -7.66 3.76
CA GLY A 66 1.92 -8.66 4.77
C GLY A 66 3.30 -8.50 5.41
N ALA A 67 3.49 -9.12 6.59
CA ALA A 67 4.73 -8.99 7.36
C ALA A 67 5.97 -9.48 6.59
N SER A 68 5.80 -10.50 5.72
CA SER A 68 6.92 -11.10 5.00
C SER A 68 7.50 -10.22 3.89
N ILE A 69 6.77 -9.18 3.45
CA ILE A 69 7.21 -8.31 2.35
C ILE A 69 7.15 -6.83 2.72
N THR A 70 7.24 -6.52 4.00
CA THR A 70 7.10 -5.14 4.49
C THR A 70 8.08 -4.18 3.81
N TYR A 71 9.35 -4.57 3.68
CA TYR A 71 10.35 -3.68 3.09
C TYR A 71 10.03 -3.35 1.63
N PHE A 72 9.81 -4.36 0.80
CA PHE A 72 9.49 -4.15 -0.61
C PHE A 72 8.11 -3.52 -0.79
N GLY A 73 7.13 -3.98 -0.02
CA GLY A 73 5.77 -3.45 -0.08
C GLY A 73 5.71 -1.97 0.26
N THR A 74 6.43 -1.54 1.29
CA THR A 74 6.47 -0.11 1.64
C THR A 74 7.21 0.72 0.60
N ALA A 75 8.23 0.15 -0.06
CA ALA A 75 8.89 0.83 -1.17
C ALA A 75 7.92 1.07 -2.34
N VAL A 76 7.09 0.10 -2.67
CA VAL A 76 6.06 0.24 -3.70
C VAL A 76 5.04 1.30 -3.30
N VAL A 77 4.55 1.28 -2.06
CA VAL A 77 3.59 2.29 -1.56
C VAL A 77 4.21 3.69 -1.63
N ARG A 78 5.47 3.82 -1.22
CA ARG A 78 6.18 5.10 -1.27
C ARG A 78 6.28 5.64 -2.70
N GLN A 79 6.50 4.74 -3.67
CA GLN A 79 6.56 5.14 -5.08
C GLN A 79 5.21 5.66 -5.57
N PHE A 80 4.10 5.01 -5.17
CA PHE A 80 2.77 5.52 -5.46
C PHE A 80 2.53 6.89 -4.84
N GLU A 81 2.98 7.09 -3.60
CA GLU A 81 2.87 8.39 -2.93
C GLU A 81 3.61 9.47 -3.71
N GLN A 82 4.80 9.18 -4.23
CA GLN A 82 5.58 10.11 -5.05
C GLN A 82 4.91 10.42 -6.39
N MET A 83 4.06 9.54 -6.87
CA MET A 83 3.28 9.72 -8.09
C MET A 83 1.92 10.38 -7.83
N ASP A 84 1.72 10.91 -6.63
CA ASP A 84 0.48 11.59 -6.20
C ASP A 84 -0.75 10.70 -6.23
N VAL A 85 -0.58 9.40 -6.05
CA VAL A 85 -1.68 8.45 -5.90
C VAL A 85 -2.09 8.38 -4.44
N TYR A 86 -3.38 8.52 -4.17
CA TYR A 86 -3.89 8.49 -2.80
C TYR A 86 -3.74 7.10 -2.19
N THR A 87 -3.31 7.06 -0.93
CA THR A 87 -3.31 5.84 -0.13
C THR A 87 -3.77 6.16 1.30
N PRO A 88 -4.71 5.38 1.86
CA PRO A 88 -5.15 5.57 3.25
C PRO A 88 -4.07 5.18 4.27
N ASN A 89 -3.16 4.28 3.89
CA ASN A 89 -2.05 3.84 4.73
C ASN A 89 -0.73 4.24 4.07
N THR A 90 -0.05 5.21 4.66
CA THR A 90 1.24 5.66 4.12
C THR A 90 2.33 4.61 4.32
N ALA A 91 3.37 4.65 3.50
CA ALA A 91 4.54 3.77 3.65
C ALA A 91 5.15 3.92 5.04
N ASN A 92 5.26 5.16 5.53
CA ASN A 92 5.78 5.44 6.87
C ASN A 92 4.91 4.83 7.96
N GLY A 93 3.58 4.95 7.83
CA GLY A 93 2.64 4.35 8.77
C GLY A 93 2.73 2.83 8.79
N ILE A 94 2.84 2.20 7.63
CA ILE A 94 2.99 0.75 7.53
C ILE A 94 4.30 0.29 8.18
N SER A 95 5.40 0.98 7.90
CA SER A 95 6.71 0.67 8.50
C SER A 95 6.68 0.80 10.00
N ASN A 96 6.10 1.87 10.53
CA ASN A 96 5.99 2.09 11.97
C ASN A 96 5.14 1.00 12.64
N ALA A 97 4.03 0.61 12.02
CA ALA A 97 3.15 -0.42 12.57
C ALA A 97 3.81 -1.81 12.57
N ARG A 98 4.68 -2.09 11.60
CA ARG A 98 5.38 -3.37 11.50
C ARG A 98 6.57 -3.48 12.42
N ASP A 99 7.19 -2.37 12.79
CA ASP A 99 8.28 -2.32 13.75
C ASP A 99 7.67 -2.32 15.16
N LYS A 100 7.68 -3.47 15.80
CA LYS A 100 7.02 -3.65 17.10
C LYS A 100 7.59 -2.73 18.18
N LEU A 101 8.90 -2.53 18.19
CA LEU A 101 9.52 -1.64 19.16
C LEU A 101 9.10 -0.19 18.91
N ARG A 102 9.18 0.25 17.66
CA ARG A 102 8.80 1.62 17.27
C ARG A 102 7.32 1.88 17.55
N ALA A 103 6.44 0.93 17.23
CA ALA A 103 5.01 1.05 17.51
C ALA A 103 4.76 1.17 19.01
N THR A 104 5.44 0.36 19.82
CA THR A 104 5.34 0.42 21.29
C THR A 104 5.84 1.75 21.82
N GLN A 105 6.93 2.27 21.30
CA GLN A 105 7.48 3.57 21.71
C GLN A 105 6.48 4.70 21.41
N ILE A 106 5.89 4.70 20.21
CA ILE A 106 4.90 5.69 19.81
C ILE A 106 3.68 5.62 20.71
N LEU A 107 3.13 4.43 20.92
CA LEU A 107 1.94 4.23 21.76
C LEU A 107 2.21 4.60 23.23
N SER A 108 3.36 4.22 23.77
CA SER A 108 3.70 4.54 25.16
C SER A 108 3.78 6.06 25.36
N ARG A 109 4.29 6.79 24.39
CA ARG A 109 4.35 8.25 24.42
C ARG A 109 2.94 8.86 24.48
N HIS A 110 2.02 8.37 23.69
CA HIS A 110 0.63 8.84 23.70
C HIS A 110 -0.11 8.42 24.97
N LEU A 111 0.10 7.20 25.45
CA LEU A 111 -0.53 6.69 26.66
C LEU A 111 -0.05 7.45 27.90
N SER A 112 1.21 7.88 27.95
CA SER A 112 1.74 8.72 29.02
C SER A 112 0.96 10.02 29.16
N LEU A 113 0.52 10.59 28.06
CA LEU A 113 -0.28 11.82 28.06
C LEU A 113 -1.69 11.60 28.60
N ILE A 114 -2.21 10.39 28.50
CA ILE A 114 -3.54 10.04 29.00
C ILE A 114 -3.53 9.81 30.51
N HIS A 115 -2.43 9.30 31.04
CA HIS A 115 -2.30 8.95 32.47
C HIS A 115 -1.85 10.11 33.38
N ILE A 116 -1.59 11.25 32.81
CA ILE A 116 -1.30 12.47 33.58
C ILE A 116 -2.61 13.21 33.99
#